data_9fcaa865344f5336ec4aabbff81e16eb
#
_entry.id   9fcaa865344f5336ec4aabbff81e16eb
#
_cell.length_a   1.000
_cell.length_b   1.000
_cell.length_c   1.000
_cell.angle_alpha   90.00
_cell.angle_beta   90.00
_cell.angle_gamma   90.00
#
_symmetry.space_group_name_H-M   'P 1'
#
loop_
_entity.id
_entity.type
_entity.pdbx_description
1 polymer ?
#
loop_
_entity_poly.entity_id
_entity_poly.type
_entity_poly.pdbx_seq_one_letter_code
_entity_poly.pdbx_strand_id
1 'polypeptide(L)'
;MAKVVYLNGDDTLCLKAAEDITADVITFGLDCSNDYYAEDIRPGKMGMRFKVYNSKGLMGELELSIPGKHNVYNALATVAVCDYANIPFEGIKKAVESFTGAGRRFERLGEFDGITLVDDYAHHPTEIEATLSAAKKT
;
A
#
# COMPACT_ATOMS: atom_id res chain seq x y z
N MET A 1 -4.10 -25.07 -7.37
CA MET A 1 -4.81 -24.55 -6.19
C MET A 1 -3.83 -23.63 -5.45
N ALA A 2 -4.22 -22.40 -5.09
CA ALA A 2 -3.36 -21.48 -4.36
C ALA A 2 -3.03 -22.07 -2.99
N LYS A 3 -1.76 -21.94 -2.55
CA LYS A 3 -1.34 -22.40 -1.23
C LYS A 3 -1.51 -21.32 -0.15
N VAL A 4 -1.42 -20.06 -0.56
CA VAL A 4 -1.52 -18.89 0.31
C VAL A 4 -2.37 -17.83 -0.36
N VAL A 5 -3.19 -17.14 0.42
CA VAL A 5 -4.01 -16.00 -0.01
C VAL A 5 -3.66 -14.80 0.86
N TYR A 6 -3.44 -13.64 0.25
CA TYR A 6 -3.17 -12.39 0.93
C TYR A 6 -4.42 -11.53 0.91
N LEU A 7 -4.88 -11.06 2.07
CA LEU A 7 -6.12 -10.31 2.22
C LEU A 7 -5.90 -9.00 2.95
N ASN A 8 -6.65 -7.98 2.53
CA ASN A 8 -6.81 -6.78 3.33
C ASN A 8 -7.70 -7.13 4.54
N GLY A 9 -7.10 -7.26 5.73
CA GLY A 9 -7.82 -7.62 6.94
C GLY A 9 -8.63 -6.49 7.57
N ASP A 10 -8.45 -5.25 7.09
CA ASP A 10 -9.30 -4.11 7.47
C ASP A 10 -10.60 -4.08 6.66
N ASP A 11 -10.71 -4.90 5.61
CA ASP A 11 -11.91 -5.01 4.78
C ASP A 11 -12.74 -6.26 5.17
N THR A 12 -13.87 -6.01 5.80
CA THR A 12 -14.79 -7.06 6.27
C THR A 12 -15.36 -7.92 5.14
N LEU A 13 -15.47 -7.38 3.91
CA LEU A 13 -15.93 -8.15 2.75
C LEU A 13 -14.84 -9.10 2.26
N CYS A 14 -13.59 -8.69 2.28
CA CYS A 14 -12.46 -9.57 1.99
C CYS A 14 -12.41 -10.74 2.99
N LEU A 15 -12.55 -10.46 4.30
CA LEU A 15 -12.55 -11.50 5.33
C LEU A 15 -13.72 -12.48 5.15
N LYS A 16 -14.94 -11.98 4.90
CA LYS A 16 -16.11 -12.84 4.62
C LYS A 16 -15.93 -13.71 3.39
N ALA A 17 -15.34 -13.16 2.33
CA ALA A 17 -15.08 -13.93 1.11
C ALA A 17 -14.05 -15.06 1.32
N ALA A 18 -13.30 -15.01 2.41
CA ALA A 18 -12.27 -15.97 2.75
C ALA A 18 -12.72 -17.04 3.77
N GLU A 19 -13.93 -16.97 4.32
CA GLU A 19 -14.40 -17.88 5.37
C GLU A 19 -14.34 -19.37 4.98
N ASP A 20 -14.54 -19.68 3.69
CA ASP A 20 -14.52 -21.06 3.17
C ASP A 20 -13.20 -21.43 2.47
N ILE A 21 -12.17 -20.58 2.56
CA ILE A 21 -10.89 -20.86 1.90
C ILE A 21 -10.07 -21.86 2.71
N THR A 22 -9.62 -22.93 2.03
CA THR A 22 -8.75 -23.98 2.64
C THR A 22 -7.26 -23.67 2.55
N ALA A 23 -6.88 -22.59 1.89
CA ALA A 23 -5.50 -22.11 1.79
C ALA A 23 -5.10 -21.34 3.05
N ASP A 24 -3.82 -21.23 3.33
CA ASP A 24 -3.32 -20.35 4.37
C ASP A 24 -3.67 -18.90 4.04
N VAL A 25 -4.22 -18.17 5.00
CA VAL A 25 -4.56 -16.76 4.84
C VAL A 25 -3.55 -15.91 5.58
N ILE A 26 -2.98 -14.94 4.89
CA ILE A 26 -2.10 -13.91 5.45
C ILE A 26 -2.80 -12.56 5.29
N THR A 27 -2.99 -11.86 6.39
CA THR A 27 -3.67 -10.57 6.41
C THR A 27 -2.67 -9.41 6.42
N PHE A 28 -3.05 -8.32 5.75
CA PHE A 28 -2.33 -7.05 5.83
C PHE A 28 -3.32 -5.90 6.02
N GLY A 29 -2.91 -4.87 6.74
CA GLY A 29 -3.78 -3.73 7.00
C GLY A 29 -3.14 -2.69 7.90
N LEU A 30 -3.94 -1.76 8.43
CA LEU A 30 -3.49 -0.73 9.35
C LEU A 30 -3.82 -1.08 10.80
N ASP A 31 -4.73 -2.01 11.02
CA ASP A 31 -5.03 -2.53 12.35
C ASP A 31 -3.95 -3.54 12.76
N CYS A 32 -3.47 -3.44 13.99
CA CYS A 32 -2.42 -4.30 14.55
C CYS A 32 -2.84 -5.77 14.74
N SER A 33 -4.08 -6.11 14.49
CA SER A 33 -4.56 -7.50 14.44
C SER A 33 -4.16 -8.24 13.16
N ASN A 34 -3.69 -7.51 12.13
CA ASN A 34 -3.21 -8.11 10.90
C ASN A 34 -1.82 -8.75 11.07
N ASP A 35 -1.51 -9.75 10.23
CA ASP A 35 -0.18 -10.38 10.19
C ASP A 35 0.92 -9.40 9.78
N TYR A 36 0.60 -8.47 8.88
CA TYR A 36 1.44 -7.34 8.49
C TYR A 36 0.66 -6.05 8.64
N TYR A 37 1.21 -5.09 9.38
CA TYR A 37 0.51 -3.82 9.60
C TYR A 37 1.46 -2.62 9.60
N ALA A 38 0.87 -1.43 9.46
CA ALA A 38 1.60 -0.17 9.44
C ALA A 38 1.21 0.73 10.61
N GLU A 39 2.21 1.33 11.26
CA GLU A 39 2.05 2.37 12.27
C GLU A 39 2.80 3.66 11.88
N ASP A 40 2.58 4.73 12.63
CA ASP A 40 3.22 6.05 12.44
C ASP A 40 3.07 6.57 11.00
N ILE A 41 1.91 6.37 10.38
CA ILE A 41 1.63 6.79 9.02
C ILE A 41 1.55 8.32 8.96
N ARG A 42 2.46 8.93 8.20
CA ARG A 42 2.58 10.38 8.06
C ARG A 42 3.01 10.77 6.64
N PRO A 43 2.80 12.04 6.23
CA PRO A 43 3.38 12.53 4.99
C PRO A 43 4.90 12.40 5.00
N GLY A 44 5.46 11.88 3.91
CA GLY A 44 6.88 11.86 3.61
C GLY A 44 7.27 13.02 2.68
N LYS A 45 8.47 12.97 2.10
CA LYS A 45 8.95 14.02 1.19
C LYS A 45 8.10 14.16 -0.07
N MET A 46 7.69 13.05 -0.67
CA MET A 46 6.90 13.00 -1.89
C MET A 46 5.64 12.14 -1.77
N GLY A 47 5.57 11.28 -0.76
CA GLY A 47 4.47 10.32 -0.57
C GLY A 47 4.18 10.08 0.89
N MET A 48 4.16 8.82 1.30
CA MET A 48 3.79 8.40 2.65
C MET A 48 4.98 7.72 3.34
N ARG A 49 5.17 8.01 4.64
CA ARG A 49 6.18 7.38 5.50
C ARG A 49 5.49 6.63 6.62
N PHE A 50 5.93 5.41 6.92
CA PHE A 50 5.33 4.57 7.95
C PHE A 50 6.27 3.45 8.40
N LYS A 51 6.02 2.91 9.57
CA LYS A 51 6.69 1.71 10.09
C LYS A 51 5.90 0.47 9.73
N VAL A 52 6.61 -0.59 9.34
CA VAL A 52 6.03 -1.90 9.01
C VAL A 52 6.34 -2.90 10.11
N TYR A 53 5.33 -3.61 10.53
CA TYR A 53 5.40 -4.66 11.54
C TYR A 53 4.90 -5.99 10.98
N ASN A 54 5.40 -7.08 11.54
CA ASN A 54 4.84 -8.42 11.39
C ASN A 54 4.74 -9.10 12.76
N SER A 55 4.39 -10.38 12.81
CA SER A 55 4.28 -11.17 14.05
C SER A 55 5.56 -11.22 14.89
N LYS A 56 6.72 -10.91 14.32
CA LYS A 56 8.03 -10.87 15.01
C LYS A 56 8.36 -9.46 15.53
N GLY A 57 7.55 -8.45 15.21
CA GLY A 57 7.72 -7.06 15.61
C GLY A 57 8.08 -6.13 14.45
N LEU A 58 8.77 -5.03 14.76
CA LEU A 58 9.17 -4.03 13.77
C LEU A 58 10.12 -4.60 12.71
N MET A 59 9.70 -4.56 11.45
CA MET A 59 10.55 -4.91 10.30
C MET A 59 11.43 -3.73 9.87
N GLY A 60 10.87 -2.52 9.88
CA GLY A 60 11.58 -1.29 9.51
C GLY A 60 10.64 -0.16 9.09
N GLU A 61 11.20 0.91 8.55
CA GLU A 61 10.46 2.07 8.07
C GLU A 61 10.55 2.16 6.54
N LEU A 62 9.43 2.48 5.89
CA LEU A 62 9.31 2.72 4.46
C LEU A 62 8.90 4.17 4.19
N GLU A 63 9.43 4.73 3.08
CA GLU A 63 9.01 6.02 2.54
C GLU A 63 8.63 5.87 1.07
N LEU A 64 7.34 5.91 0.78
CA LEU A 64 6.82 5.84 -0.59
C LEU A 64 7.05 7.15 -1.33
N SER A 65 7.35 7.06 -2.62
CA SER A 65 7.43 8.22 -3.53
C SER A 65 6.04 8.64 -4.07
N ILE A 66 4.98 7.91 -3.73
CA ILE A 66 3.61 8.16 -4.19
C ILE A 66 2.69 8.46 -3.01
N PRO A 67 1.78 9.44 -3.14
CA PRO A 67 0.87 9.84 -2.05
C PRO A 67 -0.31 8.89 -1.92
N GLY A 68 -1.02 9.01 -0.80
CA GLY A 68 -2.30 8.35 -0.57
C GLY A 68 -2.21 7.11 0.32
N LYS A 69 -3.18 7.02 1.25
CA LYS A 69 -3.27 5.93 2.24
C LYS A 69 -3.44 4.55 1.57
N HIS A 70 -4.12 4.49 0.42
CA HIS A 70 -4.28 3.26 -0.36
C HIS A 70 -2.93 2.68 -0.83
N ASN A 71 -1.92 3.53 -1.06
CA ASN A 71 -0.58 3.06 -1.42
C ASN A 71 0.18 2.45 -0.23
N VAL A 72 -0.20 2.78 1.01
CA VAL A 72 0.30 2.08 2.20
C VAL A 72 -0.20 0.63 2.20
N TYR A 73 -1.48 0.39 1.92
CA TYR A 73 -2.02 -0.96 1.76
C TYR A 73 -1.32 -1.74 0.64
N ASN A 74 -1.11 -1.11 -0.51
CA ASN A 74 -0.39 -1.74 -1.64
C ASN A 74 1.05 -2.12 -1.25
N ALA A 75 1.74 -1.26 -0.52
CA ALA A 75 3.08 -1.54 -0.03
C ALA A 75 3.09 -2.69 1.01
N LEU A 76 2.12 -2.72 1.94
CA LEU A 76 1.98 -3.81 2.90
C LEU A 76 1.71 -5.16 2.22
N ALA A 77 0.84 -5.19 1.21
CA ALA A 77 0.61 -6.39 0.41
C ALA A 77 1.91 -6.87 -0.27
N THR A 78 2.68 -5.94 -0.83
CA THR A 78 3.98 -6.23 -1.44
C THR A 78 4.97 -6.79 -0.41
N VAL A 79 5.06 -6.16 0.77
CA VAL A 79 5.93 -6.63 1.86
C VAL A 79 5.55 -8.04 2.29
N ALA A 80 4.25 -8.31 2.52
CA ALA A 80 3.77 -9.62 2.95
C ALA A 80 4.13 -10.73 1.94
N VAL A 81 3.93 -10.49 0.64
CA VAL A 81 4.28 -11.46 -0.42
C VAL A 81 5.79 -11.68 -0.49
N CYS A 82 6.58 -10.60 -0.44
CA CYS A 82 8.03 -10.69 -0.56
C CYS A 82 8.69 -11.33 0.66
N ASP A 83 8.21 -11.01 1.89
CA ASP A 83 8.70 -11.62 3.13
C ASP A 83 8.40 -13.13 3.16
N TYR A 84 7.20 -13.53 2.73
CA TYR A 84 6.85 -14.94 2.55
C TYR A 84 7.76 -15.65 1.55
N ALA A 85 8.20 -14.95 0.50
CA ALA A 85 9.18 -15.45 -0.45
C ALA A 85 10.64 -15.41 0.07
N ASN A 86 10.85 -15.07 1.36
CA ASN A 86 12.15 -14.95 2.01
C ASN A 86 13.08 -13.88 1.39
N ILE A 87 12.50 -12.81 0.84
CA ILE A 87 13.27 -11.66 0.37
C ILE A 87 13.62 -10.79 1.60
N PRO A 88 14.90 -10.47 1.82
CA PRO A 88 15.30 -9.61 2.94
C PRO A 88 14.61 -8.24 2.89
N PHE A 89 14.19 -7.71 4.05
CA PHE A 89 13.45 -6.45 4.15
C PHE A 89 14.17 -5.27 3.46
N GLU A 90 15.49 -5.18 3.55
CA GLU A 90 16.26 -4.13 2.86
C GLU A 90 16.12 -4.18 1.34
N GLY A 91 15.98 -5.38 0.76
CA GLY A 91 15.68 -5.56 -0.66
C GLY A 91 14.27 -5.09 -1.03
N ILE A 92 13.30 -5.46 -0.19
CA ILE A 92 11.90 -5.03 -0.33
C ILE A 92 11.82 -3.50 -0.23
N LYS A 93 12.44 -2.93 0.81
CA LYS A 93 12.50 -1.50 1.06
C LYS A 93 13.04 -0.74 -0.16
N LYS A 94 14.22 -1.14 -0.66
CA LYS A 94 14.82 -0.50 -1.83
C LYS A 94 13.90 -0.50 -3.05
N ALA A 95 13.24 -1.62 -3.33
CA ALA A 95 12.31 -1.74 -4.45
C ALA A 95 11.05 -0.88 -4.27
N VAL A 96 10.43 -0.93 -3.10
CA VAL A 96 9.21 -0.18 -2.78
C VAL A 96 9.45 1.32 -2.77
N GLU A 97 10.57 1.79 -2.18
CA GLU A 97 10.92 3.22 -2.13
C GLU A 97 11.34 3.78 -3.50
N SER A 98 11.88 2.95 -4.39
CA SER A 98 12.21 3.35 -5.77
C SER A 98 11.00 3.38 -6.71
N PHE A 99 9.86 2.85 -6.29
CA PHE A 99 8.65 2.82 -7.10
C PHE A 99 8.00 4.21 -7.17
N THR A 100 7.95 4.78 -8.37
CA THR A 100 7.41 6.14 -8.62
C THR A 100 5.96 6.15 -9.09
N GLY A 101 5.30 4.99 -9.05
CA GLY A 101 3.93 4.80 -9.50
C GLY A 101 3.82 3.99 -10.79
N ALA A 102 2.66 3.42 -11.01
CA ALA A 102 2.30 2.89 -12.33
C ALA A 102 1.80 4.05 -13.18
N GLY A 103 2.07 4.02 -14.49
CA GLY A 103 1.53 5.00 -15.41
C GLY A 103 0.02 5.18 -15.22
N ARG A 104 -0.47 6.39 -15.28
CA ARG A 104 -1.87 6.75 -15.04
C ARG A 104 -2.37 6.36 -13.64
N ARG A 105 -1.52 6.46 -12.60
CA ARG A 105 -1.87 6.30 -11.18
C ARG A 105 -1.30 7.47 -10.39
N PHE A 106 -2.09 8.57 -10.31
CA PHE A 106 -1.67 9.87 -9.78
C PHE A 106 -0.37 10.36 -10.47
N GLU A 107 -0.29 10.15 -11.77
CA GLU A 107 0.90 10.48 -12.57
C GLU A 107 0.96 11.98 -12.82
N ARG A 108 2.01 12.63 -12.31
CA ARG A 108 2.24 14.05 -12.57
C ARG A 108 2.82 14.24 -13.98
N LEU A 109 2.01 14.73 -14.88
CA LEU A 109 2.41 14.97 -16.28
C LEU A 109 3.20 16.28 -16.47
N GLY A 110 3.00 17.26 -15.58
CA GLY A 110 3.69 18.54 -15.65
C GLY A 110 3.06 19.63 -14.82
N GLU A 111 3.61 20.83 -14.97
CA GLU A 111 3.10 22.04 -14.33
C GLU A 111 3.13 23.20 -15.34
N PHE A 112 2.05 23.97 -15.39
CA PHE A 112 1.90 25.14 -16.24
C PHE A 112 1.19 26.26 -15.46
N ASP A 113 1.78 27.43 -15.41
CA ASP A 113 1.25 28.61 -14.68
C ASP A 113 0.79 28.31 -13.22
N GLY A 114 1.53 27.45 -12.50
CA GLY A 114 1.18 27.05 -11.13
C GLY A 114 0.06 26.01 -11.06
N ILE A 115 -0.39 25.47 -12.20
CA ILE A 115 -1.37 24.39 -12.28
C ILE A 115 -0.64 23.08 -12.53
N THR A 116 -0.74 22.15 -11.57
CA THR A 116 -0.20 20.80 -11.73
C THR A 116 -1.18 19.93 -12.50
N LEU A 117 -0.72 19.32 -13.59
CA LEU A 117 -1.51 18.34 -14.37
C LEU A 117 -1.20 16.93 -13.91
N VAL A 118 -2.26 16.20 -13.50
CA VAL A 118 -2.15 14.82 -13.01
C VAL A 118 -3.09 13.93 -13.83
N ASP A 119 -2.60 12.77 -14.28
CA ASP A 119 -3.41 11.70 -14.89
C ASP A 119 -3.63 10.56 -13.91
N ASP A 120 -4.89 10.11 -13.79
CA ASP A 120 -5.25 8.95 -12.98
C ASP A 120 -6.31 8.11 -13.68
N TYR A 121 -6.14 6.80 -13.70
CA TYR A 121 -7.08 5.87 -14.33
C TYR A 121 -8.29 5.54 -13.45
N ALA A 122 -8.47 6.22 -12.32
CA ALA A 122 -9.60 6.04 -11.42
C ALA A 122 -10.93 6.18 -12.17
N HIS A 123 -11.76 5.15 -12.17
CA HIS A 123 -13.05 5.11 -12.84
C HIS A 123 -14.17 4.57 -11.94
N HIS A 124 -13.84 4.02 -10.77
CA HIS A 124 -14.78 3.62 -9.73
C HIS A 124 -14.93 4.74 -8.69
N PRO A 125 -16.13 5.00 -8.13
CA PRO A 125 -16.35 6.09 -7.17
C PRO A 125 -15.34 6.12 -6.01
N THR A 126 -15.03 4.98 -5.42
CA THR A 126 -14.05 4.86 -4.31
C THR A 126 -12.63 5.24 -4.75
N GLU A 127 -12.22 4.89 -5.98
CA GLU A 127 -10.91 5.26 -6.54
C GLU A 127 -10.84 6.76 -6.79
N ILE A 128 -11.90 7.34 -7.39
CA ILE A 128 -11.99 8.79 -7.64
C ILE A 128 -11.91 9.57 -6.33
N GLU A 129 -12.63 9.13 -5.30
CA GLU A 129 -12.58 9.76 -3.97
C GLU A 129 -11.15 9.70 -3.37
N ALA A 130 -10.48 8.55 -3.47
CA ALA A 130 -9.11 8.37 -3.01
C ALA A 130 -8.14 9.31 -3.73
N THR A 131 -8.25 9.40 -5.06
CA THR A 131 -7.42 10.27 -5.92
C THR A 131 -7.65 11.76 -5.59
N LEU A 132 -8.90 12.20 -5.48
CA LEU A 132 -9.23 13.58 -5.12
C LEU A 132 -8.79 13.92 -3.69
N SER A 133 -8.89 12.96 -2.76
CA SER A 133 -8.41 13.15 -1.39
C SER A 133 -6.88 13.25 -1.32
N ALA A 134 -6.16 12.53 -2.18
CA ALA A 134 -4.71 12.66 -2.32
C ALA A 134 -4.34 14.03 -2.91
N ALA A 135 -5.03 14.47 -3.97
CA ALA A 135 -4.78 15.75 -4.63
C ALA A 135 -4.98 16.98 -3.73
N LYS A 136 -5.93 16.91 -2.76
CA LYS A 136 -6.15 18.00 -1.80
C LYS A 136 -5.03 18.18 -0.77
N LYS A 137 -4.12 17.21 -0.67
CA LYS A 137 -3.03 17.21 0.33
C LYS A 137 -1.66 17.53 -0.28
N THR A 138 -1.61 17.63 -1.59
CA THR A 138 -0.43 18.04 -2.37
C THR A 138 -0.54 19.50 -2.79
#